data_2b83795b5594ad39aa8f758dceba5827
#
_entry.id   2b83795b5594ad39aa8f758dceba5827
#
_cell.length_a   1.000
_cell.length_b   1.000
_cell.length_c   1.000
_cell.angle_alpha   90.00
_cell.angle_beta   90.00
_cell.angle_gamma   90.00
#
_symmetry.space_group_name_H-M   'P 1'
#
loop_
_entity.id
_entity.type
_entity.pdbx_description
1 polymer ?
#
loop_
_entity_poly.entity_id
_entity_poly.type
_entity_poly.pdbx_seq_one_letter_code
_entity_poly.pdbx_strand_id
1 'polypeptide(L)'
;MKLMIASDIHGSAFYCRSMIEAFEREEADRLLLLGDILYHGPRNDLPAEYAPKKVIAMLNPLKRNLLCVRGNCDTEVDQMVLEFPVLAEYCLLELDGQTIFATHGHTWNPAKQPMLKGGDILLNGHTHVPANEELKNGVRGSMQIYESGIRFDTERGFAV
;
A
#
# COMPACT_ATOMS: atom_id res chain seq x y z
N MET A 1 -8.89 -0.73 -15.63
CA MET A 1 -8.54 0.15 -14.46
C MET A 1 -7.08 -0.10 -14.11
N LYS A 2 -6.28 0.96 -14.00
CA LYS A 2 -4.88 0.88 -13.56
C LYS A 2 -4.81 1.23 -12.07
N LEU A 3 -4.46 0.26 -11.24
CA LEU A 3 -4.28 0.42 -9.80
C LEU A 3 -2.78 0.48 -9.48
N MET A 4 -2.32 1.60 -8.94
CA MET A 4 -0.99 1.70 -8.36
C MET A 4 -1.05 1.33 -6.88
N ILE A 5 0.00 0.68 -6.38
CA ILE A 5 0.07 0.22 -4.99
C ILE A 5 1.35 0.76 -4.37
N ALA A 6 1.25 1.27 -3.15
CA ALA A 6 2.40 1.72 -2.37
C ALA A 6 2.20 1.40 -0.88
N SER A 7 3.27 1.37 -0.11
CA SER A 7 3.24 1.06 1.31
C SER A 7 4.38 1.75 2.05
N ASP A 8 4.25 1.83 3.39
CA ASP A 8 5.37 2.14 4.28
C ASP A 8 6.09 3.47 3.96
N ILE A 9 5.30 4.55 3.77
CA ILE A 9 5.78 5.92 3.52
C ILE A 9 6.51 6.47 4.76
N HIS A 10 6.03 6.11 5.95
CA HIS A 10 6.62 6.46 7.24
C HIS A 10 6.95 7.95 7.41
N GLY A 11 6.10 8.84 6.88
CA GLY A 11 6.27 10.29 7.00
C GLY A 11 7.36 10.90 6.12
N SER A 12 7.93 10.14 5.19
CA SER A 12 8.92 10.64 4.22
C SER A 12 8.27 11.51 3.16
N ALA A 13 8.56 12.80 3.17
CA ALA A 13 8.13 13.71 2.12
C ALA A 13 8.85 13.44 0.78
N PHE A 14 10.07 12.92 0.83
CA PHE A 14 10.83 12.54 -0.35
C PHE A 14 10.13 11.39 -1.10
N TYR A 15 9.89 10.26 -0.43
CA TYR A 15 9.27 9.10 -1.05
C TYR A 15 7.78 9.32 -1.39
N CYS A 16 7.06 10.11 -0.58
CA CYS A 16 5.69 10.49 -0.90
C CYS A 16 5.61 11.28 -2.21
N ARG A 17 6.51 12.23 -2.43
CA ARG A 17 6.59 12.99 -3.70
C ARG A 17 6.92 12.07 -4.87
N SER A 18 7.93 11.24 -4.75
CA SER A 18 8.31 10.28 -5.80
C SER A 18 7.18 9.32 -6.16
N MET A 19 6.40 8.87 -5.17
CA MET A 19 5.21 8.04 -5.37
C MET A 19 4.12 8.80 -6.15
N ILE A 20 3.85 10.06 -5.80
CA ILE A 20 2.85 10.88 -6.51
C ILE A 20 3.28 11.16 -7.95
N GLU A 21 4.55 11.50 -8.16
CA GLU A 21 5.11 11.67 -9.50
C GLU A 21 4.98 10.39 -10.36
N ALA A 22 5.17 9.23 -9.73
CA ALA A 22 4.96 7.95 -10.38
C ALA A 22 3.46 7.71 -10.68
N PHE A 23 2.57 8.02 -9.74
CA PHE A 23 1.13 7.89 -9.93
C PHE A 23 0.63 8.72 -11.11
N GLU A 24 1.10 9.96 -11.22
CA GLU A 24 0.77 10.86 -12.34
C GLU A 24 1.39 10.38 -13.66
N ARG A 25 2.68 10.04 -13.66
CA ARG A 25 3.39 9.54 -14.86
C ARG A 25 2.76 8.28 -15.44
N GLU A 26 2.31 7.38 -14.57
CA GLU A 26 1.69 6.13 -14.96
C GLU A 26 0.22 6.28 -15.33
N GLU A 27 -0.36 7.47 -15.15
CA GLU A 27 -1.78 7.73 -15.39
C GLU A 27 -2.69 6.69 -14.70
N ALA A 28 -2.36 6.36 -13.44
CA ALA A 28 -3.12 5.36 -12.70
C ALA A 28 -4.46 5.93 -12.23
N ASP A 29 -5.52 5.12 -12.30
CA ASP A 29 -6.87 5.52 -11.91
C ASP A 29 -7.02 5.64 -10.40
N ARG A 30 -6.35 4.75 -9.66
CA ARG A 30 -6.38 4.66 -8.19
C ARG A 30 -5.00 4.37 -7.62
N LEU A 31 -4.78 4.86 -6.40
CA LEU A 31 -3.61 4.56 -5.59
C LEU A 31 -4.06 3.86 -4.31
N LEU A 32 -3.63 2.61 -4.12
CA LEU A 32 -3.86 1.83 -2.92
C LEU A 32 -2.64 1.92 -2.00
N LEU A 33 -2.83 2.50 -0.83
CA LEU A 33 -1.82 2.57 0.23
C LEU A 33 -2.02 1.39 1.19
N LEU A 34 -0.96 0.64 1.44
CA LEU A 34 -1.01 -0.53 2.33
C LEU A 34 -0.63 -0.19 3.77
N GLY A 35 -0.73 1.08 4.17
CA GLY A 35 -0.52 1.53 5.55
C GLY A 35 0.87 2.07 5.85
N ASP A 36 1.07 2.39 7.13
CA ASP A 36 2.27 3.04 7.70
C ASP A 36 2.59 4.36 7.01
N ILE A 37 1.63 5.31 7.10
CA ILE A 37 1.64 6.55 6.29
C ILE A 37 2.51 7.63 6.93
N LEU A 38 2.27 7.99 8.21
CA LEU A 38 2.84 9.20 8.80
C LEU A 38 3.94 8.94 9.82
N TYR A 39 3.83 7.91 10.64
CA TYR A 39 4.76 7.63 11.72
C TYR A 39 5.87 6.68 11.27
N HIS A 40 7.13 7.03 11.56
CA HIS A 40 8.29 6.21 11.16
C HIS A 40 8.43 4.90 11.93
N GLY A 41 7.75 4.76 13.09
CA GLY A 41 7.90 3.63 13.99
C GLY A 41 9.17 3.72 14.86
N PRO A 42 9.12 3.25 16.13
CA PRO A 42 10.23 3.44 17.08
C PRO A 42 11.45 2.55 16.79
N ARG A 43 11.31 1.58 15.89
CA ARG A 43 12.38 0.63 15.53
C ARG A 43 13.15 1.01 14.27
N ASN A 44 12.66 2.01 13.52
CA ASN A 44 13.24 2.44 12.26
C ASN A 44 13.99 3.76 12.45
N ASP A 45 15.05 3.96 11.70
CA ASP A 45 15.65 5.27 11.54
C ASP A 45 14.68 6.23 10.84
N LEU A 46 14.90 7.52 11.00
CA LEU A 46 14.08 8.53 10.30
C LEU A 46 14.34 8.42 8.78
N PRO A 47 13.30 8.25 7.98
CA PRO A 47 13.46 8.19 6.53
C PRO A 47 13.85 9.55 5.94
N ALA A 48 14.29 9.54 4.68
CA ALA A 48 14.67 10.75 3.96
C ALA A 48 13.54 11.81 4.00
N GLU A 49 13.90 13.04 4.32
CA GLU A 49 12.96 14.16 4.48
C GLU A 49 11.74 13.80 5.38
N TYR A 50 11.97 13.25 6.56
CA TYR A 50 10.89 12.98 7.49
C TYR A 50 10.11 14.26 7.83
N ALA A 51 8.93 14.41 7.28
CA ALA A 51 8.07 15.58 7.41
C ALA A 51 6.58 15.21 7.26
N PRO A 52 5.97 14.57 8.28
CA PRO A 52 4.58 14.09 8.19
C PRO A 52 3.58 15.16 7.76
N LYS A 53 3.75 16.40 8.19
CA LYS A 53 2.87 17.52 7.77
C LYS A 53 2.93 17.78 6.26
N LYS A 54 4.09 17.57 5.62
CA LYS A 54 4.20 17.67 4.16
C LYS A 54 3.51 16.48 3.47
N VAL A 55 3.63 15.28 4.03
CA VAL A 55 2.93 14.07 3.53
C VAL A 55 1.41 14.29 3.56
N ILE A 56 0.86 14.81 4.68
CA ILE A 56 -0.56 15.15 4.79
C ILE A 56 -0.97 16.14 3.70
N ALA A 57 -0.20 17.22 3.50
CA ALA A 57 -0.49 18.24 2.51
C ALA A 57 -0.44 17.70 1.06
N MET A 58 0.37 16.69 0.78
CA MET A 58 0.46 16.03 -0.52
C MET A 58 -0.64 15.00 -0.76
N LEU A 59 -1.04 14.23 0.26
CA LEU A 59 -2.03 13.15 0.09
C LEU A 59 -3.49 13.64 0.13
N ASN A 60 -3.84 14.61 0.98
CA ASN A 60 -5.22 15.08 1.12
C ASN A 60 -5.84 15.59 -0.20
N PRO A 61 -5.14 16.31 -1.08
CA PRO A 61 -5.68 16.66 -2.41
C PRO A 61 -6.07 15.45 -3.27
N LEU A 62 -5.41 14.32 -3.07
CA LEU A 62 -5.62 13.08 -3.83
C LEU A 62 -6.69 12.16 -3.22
N LYS A 63 -7.37 12.56 -2.14
CA LYS A 63 -8.31 11.74 -1.37
C LYS A 63 -9.35 10.96 -2.18
N ARG A 64 -9.76 11.47 -3.34
CA ARG A 64 -10.74 10.82 -4.22
C ARG A 64 -10.15 9.66 -5.03
N ASN A 65 -8.84 9.62 -5.17
CA ASN A 65 -8.10 8.58 -5.88
C ASN A 65 -7.51 7.54 -4.93
N LEU A 66 -7.50 7.82 -3.61
CA LEU A 66 -6.87 6.98 -2.62
C LEU A 66 -7.80 5.89 -2.09
N LEU A 67 -7.24 4.70 -1.95
CA LEU A 67 -7.72 3.62 -1.10
C LEU A 67 -6.61 3.36 -0.07
N CYS A 68 -6.96 3.05 1.17
CA CYS A 68 -5.95 2.79 2.19
C CYS A 68 -6.39 1.69 3.14
N VAL A 69 -5.44 0.86 3.56
CA VAL A 69 -5.59 -0.05 4.68
C VAL A 69 -4.66 0.37 5.81
N ARG A 70 -5.00 -0.01 7.04
CA ARG A 70 -4.28 0.35 8.26
C ARG A 70 -2.96 -0.40 8.37
N GLY A 71 -1.86 0.32 8.57
CA GLY A 71 -0.60 -0.21 9.04
C GLY A 71 -0.54 -0.33 10.57
N ASN A 72 0.53 -0.93 11.07
CA ASN A 72 0.74 -1.04 12.52
C ASN A 72 1.12 0.30 13.17
N CYS A 73 1.61 1.25 12.40
CA CYS A 73 1.93 2.59 12.88
C CYS A 73 0.78 3.60 12.71
N ASP A 74 -0.27 3.26 11.96
CA ASP A 74 -1.41 4.16 11.74
C ASP A 74 -2.39 4.13 12.91
N THR A 75 -2.81 5.31 13.34
CA THR A 75 -3.64 5.51 14.53
C THR A 75 -4.86 6.38 14.23
N GLU A 76 -5.75 6.47 15.21
CA GLU A 76 -6.90 7.39 15.18
C GLU A 76 -6.46 8.86 15.04
N VAL A 77 -5.25 9.20 15.50
CA VAL A 77 -4.69 10.55 15.33
C VAL A 77 -4.36 10.83 13.85
N ASP A 78 -3.87 9.84 13.12
CA ASP A 78 -3.61 9.98 11.69
C ASP A 78 -4.92 10.17 10.92
N GLN A 79 -5.99 9.45 11.31
CA GLN A 79 -7.33 9.65 10.74
C GLN A 79 -7.90 11.05 10.99
N MET A 80 -7.48 11.75 12.04
CA MET A 80 -7.95 13.14 12.31
C MET A 80 -7.37 14.15 11.31
N VAL A 81 -6.26 13.85 10.67
CA VAL A 81 -5.53 14.77 9.77
C VAL A 81 -5.51 14.32 8.31
N LEU A 82 -5.77 13.05 8.04
CA LEU A 82 -5.93 12.50 6.69
C LEU A 82 -7.41 12.49 6.30
N GLU A 83 -7.74 13.08 5.16
CA GLU A 83 -9.11 13.30 4.70
C GLU A 83 -9.67 12.10 3.90
N PHE A 84 -9.08 10.93 4.04
CA PHE A 84 -9.53 9.67 3.47
C PHE A 84 -9.44 8.56 4.53
N PRO A 85 -10.22 7.47 4.44
CA PRO A 85 -10.18 6.39 5.41
C PRO A 85 -8.81 5.71 5.47
N VAL A 86 -8.24 5.55 6.69
CA VAL A 86 -6.92 4.91 6.89
C VAL A 86 -6.94 3.77 7.91
N LEU A 87 -8.10 3.49 8.54
CA LEU A 87 -8.19 2.53 9.65
C LEU A 87 -8.80 1.18 9.25
N ALA A 88 -9.00 0.90 7.96
CA ALA A 88 -9.52 -0.39 7.51
C ALA A 88 -8.45 -1.48 7.65
N GLU A 89 -8.74 -2.56 8.38
CA GLU A 89 -7.79 -3.67 8.60
C GLU A 89 -7.39 -4.38 7.29
N TYR A 90 -8.26 -4.40 6.32
CA TYR A 90 -8.04 -4.95 4.98
C TYR A 90 -9.02 -4.33 3.97
N CYS A 91 -8.72 -4.56 2.71
CA CYS A 91 -9.60 -4.21 1.60
C CYS A 91 -9.73 -5.42 0.66
N LEU A 92 -10.94 -5.72 0.21
CA LEU A 92 -11.19 -6.70 -0.85
C LEU A 92 -11.51 -5.97 -2.14
N LEU A 93 -10.77 -6.32 -3.19
CA LEU A 93 -11.02 -5.83 -4.55
C LEU A 93 -11.29 -7.02 -5.45
N GLU A 94 -12.31 -6.88 -6.30
CA GLU A 94 -12.60 -7.86 -7.36
C GLU A 94 -12.21 -7.22 -8.70
N LEU A 95 -11.16 -7.74 -9.32
CA LEU A 95 -10.65 -7.26 -10.59
C LEU A 95 -10.49 -8.44 -11.56
N ASP A 96 -11.19 -8.36 -12.67
CA ASP A 96 -11.14 -9.36 -13.76
C ASP A 96 -11.34 -10.81 -13.28
N GLY A 97 -12.24 -11.02 -12.33
CA GLY A 97 -12.57 -12.33 -11.77
C GLY A 97 -11.55 -12.85 -10.74
N GLN A 98 -10.59 -12.04 -10.33
CA GLN A 98 -9.64 -12.34 -9.25
C GLN A 98 -10.00 -11.54 -8.00
N THR A 99 -9.97 -12.19 -6.85
CA THR A 99 -10.08 -11.54 -5.55
C THR A 99 -8.70 -11.07 -5.10
N ILE A 100 -8.58 -9.80 -4.78
CA ILE A 100 -7.37 -9.21 -4.21
C ILE A 100 -7.66 -8.88 -2.75
N PHE A 101 -6.95 -9.52 -1.83
CA PHE A 101 -6.95 -9.19 -0.40
C PHE A 101 -5.78 -8.27 -0.12
N ALA A 102 -6.06 -7.00 0.11
CA ALA A 102 -5.05 -6.00 0.44
C ALA A 102 -5.03 -5.75 1.95
N THR A 103 -3.87 -5.83 2.55
CA THR A 103 -3.61 -5.62 3.97
C THR A 103 -2.23 -5.00 4.17
N HIS A 104 -1.92 -4.53 5.38
CA HIS A 104 -0.56 -4.07 5.64
C HIS A 104 0.45 -5.21 5.76
N GLY A 105 0.10 -6.32 6.40
CA GLY A 105 1.01 -7.47 6.56
C GLY A 105 1.36 -7.84 8.00
N HIS A 106 1.13 -6.96 8.97
CA HIS A 106 1.42 -7.22 10.38
C HIS A 106 0.47 -8.26 11.02
N THR A 107 -0.76 -8.38 10.50
CA THR A 107 -1.77 -9.35 10.98
C THR A 107 -1.93 -10.50 9.99
N TRP A 108 -2.19 -10.18 8.72
CA TRP A 108 -2.36 -11.13 7.64
C TRP A 108 -1.19 -10.99 6.68
N ASN A 109 -0.55 -12.11 6.33
CA ASN A 109 0.68 -12.14 5.54
C ASN A 109 0.88 -13.55 4.92
N PRO A 110 1.92 -13.80 4.13
CA PRO A 110 2.16 -15.12 3.54
C PRO A 110 2.25 -16.28 4.54
N ALA A 111 2.71 -16.03 5.77
CA ALA A 111 2.78 -17.06 6.82
C ALA A 111 1.44 -17.28 7.54
N LYS A 112 0.59 -16.24 7.61
CA LYS A 112 -0.75 -16.28 8.20
C LYS A 112 -1.75 -15.73 7.19
N GLN A 113 -2.09 -16.55 6.21
CA GLN A 113 -2.97 -16.16 5.12
C GLN A 113 -4.42 -16.00 5.60
N PRO A 114 -5.17 -15.02 5.07
CA PRO A 114 -6.62 -15.00 5.18
C PRO A 114 -7.23 -16.14 4.35
N MET A 115 -8.55 -16.28 4.37
CA MET A 115 -9.27 -17.33 3.64
C MET A 115 -9.29 -17.03 2.13
N LEU A 116 -8.17 -17.27 1.46
CA LEU A 116 -7.97 -17.13 0.01
C LEU A 116 -7.92 -18.50 -0.66
N LYS A 117 -8.36 -18.55 -1.93
CA LYS A 117 -8.30 -19.74 -2.80
C LYS A 117 -7.24 -19.57 -3.87
N GLY A 118 -6.88 -20.65 -4.54
CA GLY A 118 -5.95 -20.59 -5.69
C GLY A 118 -6.44 -19.61 -6.75
N GLY A 119 -5.53 -18.76 -7.24
CA GLY A 119 -5.81 -17.69 -8.17
C GLY A 119 -6.08 -16.32 -7.53
N ASP A 120 -6.41 -16.27 -6.23
CA ASP A 120 -6.54 -15.02 -5.51
C ASP A 120 -5.17 -14.36 -5.25
N ILE A 121 -5.17 -13.08 -4.91
CA ILE A 121 -3.96 -12.30 -4.70
C ILE A 121 -3.94 -11.76 -3.27
N LEU A 122 -2.82 -11.93 -2.57
CA LEU A 122 -2.52 -11.29 -1.29
C LEU A 122 -1.55 -10.14 -1.51
N LEU A 123 -2.00 -8.90 -1.28
CA LEU A 123 -1.15 -7.72 -1.27
C LEU A 123 -0.82 -7.32 0.16
N ASN A 124 0.46 -7.18 0.47
CA ASN A 124 0.90 -6.69 1.77
C ASN A 124 2.20 -5.90 1.70
N GLY A 125 2.39 -4.99 2.66
CA GLY A 125 3.59 -4.22 2.94
C GLY A 125 4.34 -4.75 4.17
N HIS A 126 4.74 -3.86 5.07
CA HIS A 126 5.28 -4.10 6.40
C HIS A 126 6.74 -4.56 6.48
N THR A 127 7.21 -5.41 5.60
CA THR A 127 8.57 -5.98 5.71
C THR A 127 9.64 -5.12 5.05
N HIS A 128 9.23 -4.13 4.25
CA HIS A 128 10.12 -3.28 3.43
C HIS A 128 11.00 -4.10 2.45
N VAL A 129 10.58 -5.31 2.11
CA VAL A 129 11.27 -6.19 1.17
C VAL A 129 10.33 -6.51 0.01
N PRO A 130 10.70 -6.17 -1.24
CA PRO A 130 9.85 -6.49 -2.38
C PRO A 130 9.77 -8.01 -2.58
N ALA A 131 8.55 -8.47 -2.85
CA ALA A 131 8.32 -9.87 -3.16
C ALA A 131 7.19 -10.01 -4.21
N ASN A 132 7.31 -11.01 -5.04
CA ASN A 132 6.27 -11.46 -5.97
C ASN A 132 6.38 -12.99 -6.04
N GLU A 133 5.61 -13.67 -5.21
CA GLU A 133 5.75 -15.10 -4.95
C GLU A 133 4.43 -15.83 -5.18
N GLU A 134 4.51 -17.07 -5.64
CA GLU A 134 3.38 -17.99 -5.59
C GLU A 134 3.42 -18.74 -4.26
N LEU A 135 2.35 -18.62 -3.49
CA LEU A 135 2.21 -19.25 -2.18
C LEU A 135 1.71 -20.70 -2.36
N LYS A 136 1.89 -21.54 -1.33
CA LYS A 136 1.65 -23.00 -1.35
C LYS A 136 0.27 -23.45 -1.84
N ASN A 137 -0.74 -22.62 -1.79
CA ASN A 137 -2.12 -22.88 -2.20
C ASN A 137 -2.48 -22.25 -3.55
N GLY A 138 -1.49 -21.80 -4.34
CA GLY A 138 -1.70 -21.12 -5.61
C GLY A 138 -2.17 -19.65 -5.48
N VAL A 139 -2.14 -19.08 -4.30
CA VAL A 139 -2.35 -17.64 -4.07
C VAL A 139 -1.08 -16.90 -4.47
N ARG A 140 -1.20 -15.78 -5.16
CA ARG A 140 -0.07 -14.90 -5.44
C ARG A 140 0.13 -13.93 -4.30
N GLY A 141 1.32 -13.93 -3.72
CA GLY A 141 1.74 -12.95 -2.73
C GLY A 141 2.53 -11.83 -3.39
N SER A 142 2.21 -10.60 -3.09
CA SER A 142 2.98 -9.44 -3.52
C SER A 142 3.13 -8.45 -2.38
N MET A 143 4.33 -7.95 -2.23
CA MET A 143 4.72 -7.02 -1.20
C MET A 143 5.35 -5.79 -1.82
N GLN A 144 5.09 -4.65 -1.21
CA GLN A 144 5.49 -3.36 -1.72
C GLN A 144 6.43 -2.63 -0.77
N ILE A 145 7.41 -1.93 -1.32
CA ILE A 145 8.25 -0.98 -0.60
C ILE A 145 8.18 0.41 -1.23
N TYR A 146 8.63 1.40 -0.47
CA TYR A 146 8.50 2.82 -0.84
C TYR A 146 9.55 3.33 -1.83
N GLU A 147 10.54 2.52 -2.21
CA GLU A 147 11.56 2.91 -3.20
C GLU A 147 11.18 2.58 -4.65
N SER A 148 10.21 1.69 -4.85
CA SER A 148 9.72 1.32 -6.18
C SER A 148 8.22 0.99 -6.11
N GLY A 149 7.39 1.78 -6.77
CA GLY A 149 5.97 1.47 -6.86
C GLY A 149 5.71 0.20 -7.67
N ILE A 150 4.96 -0.77 -7.12
CA ILE A 150 4.41 -1.87 -7.93
C ILE A 150 3.12 -1.38 -8.60
N ARG A 151 3.05 -1.59 -9.87
CA ARG A 151 1.88 -1.32 -10.68
C ARG A 151 1.14 -2.63 -10.92
N PHE A 152 -0.15 -2.67 -10.59
CA PHE A 152 -1.03 -3.72 -11.05
C PHE A 152 -1.77 -3.25 -12.31
N ASP A 153 -1.55 -3.95 -13.39
CA ASP A 153 -2.24 -3.75 -14.66
C ASP A 153 -3.08 -5.00 -14.93
N THR A 154 -4.39 -4.83 -15.10
CA THR A 154 -5.33 -5.93 -15.31
C THR A 154 -5.03 -6.71 -16.60
N GLU A 155 -4.38 -6.09 -17.60
CA GLU A 155 -4.00 -6.75 -18.85
C GLU A 155 -2.63 -7.46 -18.77
N ARG A 156 -1.73 -6.99 -17.90
CA ARG A 156 -0.32 -7.44 -17.86
C ARG A 156 0.11 -8.05 -16.53
N GLY A 157 -0.75 -8.05 -15.52
CA GLY A 157 -0.41 -8.47 -14.16
C GLY A 157 0.51 -7.47 -13.43
N PHE A 158 1.35 -7.97 -12.53
CA PHE A 158 2.27 -7.12 -11.76
C PHE A 158 3.47 -6.69 -12.61
N ALA A 159 3.76 -5.40 -12.64
CA ALA A 159 5.00 -4.84 -13.14
C ALA A 159 5.72 -4.08 -12.01
N VAL A 160 7.01 -4.30 -11.86
CA VAL A 160 7.91 -3.61 -10.93
C VAL A 160 8.60 -2.46 -11.64
#